data_3653abbeb1ac212fcb2ea1e6f48f6a61
#
_entry.id   3653abbeb1ac212fcb2ea1e6f48f6a61
#
_cell.length_a   1.000
_cell.length_b   1.000
_cell.length_c   1.000
_cell.angle_alpha   90.00
_cell.angle_beta   90.00
_cell.angle_gamma   90.00
#
_symmetry.space_group_name_H-M   'P 1'
#
loop_
_entity.id
_entity.type
_entity.pdbx_description
1 polymer ?
#
loop_
_entity_poly.entity_id
_entity_poly.type
_entity_poly.pdbx_seq_one_letter_code
_entity_poly.pdbx_strand_id
1 'polypeptide(L)'
;DTAVSEFPDEPYGAPDDLPIDGCIPGGLADIDLTGRWIVTGQDAFSAEMPYLRDSCQEGFSVDEFAGGDDPPIMHRDDTRIFWRARFEGEGFFYAVASHACVVDDSGELAVVSGSCFNESCGAAPGHMKRFGRPEGEVEADGLELVSEWSGGSQPWTDTLSFNVQVKDGVAFVARAGELRLVDVSDPARPRDLGRHAAADEFAFNDFNDVKVFEAAGGLHAVLAGDLTPVIDARDPEHPVVAAEIGEYSHSVFVRIEGGKPLAYLATYGDDVPIYDLSDPAAPQLVRRVAIGPDAQIHDLYAERNRIYANATTAGFVVMQKSAGGPWERRGQLDSAYSHANWVGEIAGRRISIHGDEGLGAHLRVVDVDPSSDDFMEEIGTWETRPEVSIHNMMLVGSRAYVAYYQDGVRVIDLADPTAPVLAAYHHTWDLETGSSFGFSGAIGIQVDPASGLIYVADTDRGLLIFRETR
;
A
#
# COMPACT_ATOMS: atom_id res chain seq x y z
N ASP A 1 42.86 -1.90 -0.67
CA ASP A 1 42.85 -2.97 -1.67
C ASP A 1 41.72 -2.65 -2.65
N THR A 2 42.12 -2.38 -3.90
CA THR A 2 41.19 -2.14 -4.99
C THR A 2 40.45 -3.44 -5.25
N ALA A 3 39.18 -3.51 -4.81
CA ALA A 3 38.31 -4.61 -5.22
C ALA A 3 38.21 -4.54 -6.76
N VAL A 4 38.83 -5.50 -7.42
CA VAL A 4 38.63 -5.73 -8.84
C VAL A 4 37.20 -6.18 -8.99
N SER A 5 36.39 -5.48 -9.80
CA SER A 5 35.06 -5.93 -10.16
C SER A 5 35.12 -7.39 -10.63
N GLU A 6 34.34 -8.27 -10.02
CA GLU A 6 34.21 -9.65 -10.50
C GLU A 6 33.51 -9.72 -11.87
N PHE A 7 32.88 -8.61 -12.27
CA PHE A 7 32.12 -8.47 -13.53
C PHE A 7 32.49 -7.17 -14.26
N PRO A 8 33.73 -7.03 -14.75
CA PRO A 8 34.25 -5.76 -15.34
C PRO A 8 33.49 -5.32 -16.60
N ASP A 9 32.78 -6.20 -17.27
CA ASP A 9 32.08 -5.96 -18.53
C ASP A 9 30.54 -5.80 -18.33
N GLU A 10 30.07 -5.77 -17.09
CA GLU A 10 28.64 -5.69 -16.78
C GLU A 10 28.23 -4.28 -16.28
N PRO A 11 27.01 -3.84 -16.57
CA PRO A 11 26.49 -2.58 -16.07
C PRO A 11 26.57 -2.52 -14.54
N TYR A 12 27.00 -1.37 -14.03
CA TYR A 12 27.13 -1.11 -12.59
C TYR A 12 28.00 -2.13 -11.84
N GLY A 13 29.08 -2.59 -12.46
CA GLY A 13 30.04 -3.53 -11.85
C GLY A 13 30.94 -2.92 -10.78
N ALA A 14 31.03 -1.59 -10.71
CA ALA A 14 31.92 -0.86 -9.80
C ALA A 14 31.32 0.47 -9.34
N PRO A 15 31.81 1.06 -8.20
CA PRO A 15 31.33 2.37 -7.71
C PRO A 15 31.46 3.49 -8.76
N ASP A 16 32.45 3.44 -9.59
CA ASP A 16 32.70 4.48 -10.62
C ASP A 16 31.66 4.44 -11.76
N ASP A 17 30.87 3.39 -11.88
CA ASP A 17 29.75 3.30 -12.82
C ASP A 17 28.53 4.10 -12.33
N LEU A 18 28.49 4.44 -11.04
CA LEU A 18 27.47 5.25 -10.37
C LEU A 18 28.14 6.45 -9.67
N PRO A 19 28.68 7.42 -10.42
CA PRO A 19 29.50 8.49 -9.84
C PRO A 19 28.67 9.43 -8.94
N ILE A 20 29.25 9.82 -7.80
CA ILE A 20 28.74 10.88 -6.92
C ILE A 20 29.77 11.99 -6.87
N ASP A 21 29.38 13.20 -7.24
CA ASP A 21 30.26 14.38 -7.13
C ASP A 21 30.36 14.85 -5.68
N GLY A 22 31.56 15.11 -5.23
CA GLY A 22 31.79 15.74 -3.93
C GLY A 22 31.90 14.80 -2.75
N CYS A 23 32.08 13.49 -2.96
CA CYS A 23 32.37 12.56 -1.86
C CYS A 23 33.56 13.04 -1.02
N ILE A 24 33.37 13.14 0.29
CA ILE A 24 34.38 13.57 1.24
C ILE A 24 35.27 12.37 1.60
N PRO A 25 36.60 12.40 1.26
CA PRO A 25 37.51 11.33 1.63
C PRO A 25 37.54 11.13 3.15
N GLY A 26 37.35 9.89 3.61
CA GLY A 26 37.26 9.58 5.05
C GLY A 26 35.95 9.98 5.72
N GLY A 27 34.94 10.44 4.96
CA GLY A 27 33.69 10.93 5.51
C GLY A 27 32.86 9.89 6.23
N LEU A 28 33.07 8.59 5.91
CA LEU A 28 32.37 7.49 6.59
C LEU A 28 33.08 6.97 7.83
N ALA A 29 34.30 7.43 8.12
CA ALA A 29 35.13 6.87 9.21
C ALA A 29 34.45 6.96 10.58
N ASP A 30 33.75 8.06 10.84
CA ASP A 30 33.08 8.33 12.10
C ASP A 30 31.55 8.09 12.06
N ILE A 31 31.01 7.60 10.94
CA ILE A 31 29.58 7.31 10.82
C ILE A 31 29.30 5.89 11.31
N ASP A 32 28.47 5.79 12.33
CA ASP A 32 27.88 4.53 12.75
C ASP A 32 26.80 4.12 11.73
N LEU A 33 27.08 3.07 10.97
CA LEU A 33 26.18 2.54 9.95
C LEU A 33 25.29 1.40 10.46
N THR A 34 25.32 1.09 11.78
CA THR A 34 24.43 0.08 12.36
C THR A 34 22.97 0.56 12.39
N GLY A 35 22.02 -0.37 12.34
CA GLY A 35 20.58 -0.09 12.32
C GLY A 35 20.02 0.06 10.90
N ARG A 36 18.80 0.50 10.81
CA ARG A 36 18.09 0.62 9.54
C ARG A 36 18.33 1.95 8.84
N TRP A 37 18.37 1.89 7.53
CA TRP A 37 18.54 3.05 6.69
C TRP A 37 17.53 3.03 5.55
N ILE A 38 16.92 4.16 5.26
CA ILE A 38 16.09 4.33 4.09
C ILE A 38 16.93 4.91 2.96
N VAL A 39 16.78 4.33 1.78
CA VAL A 39 17.40 4.80 0.55
C VAL A 39 16.31 5.38 -0.33
N THR A 40 16.43 6.63 -0.69
CA THR A 40 15.55 7.31 -1.63
C THR A 40 16.30 7.58 -2.91
N GLY A 41 15.62 7.56 -4.04
CA GLY A 41 16.19 7.85 -5.35
C GLY A 41 15.31 7.22 -6.40
N GLN A 42 15.36 7.79 -7.60
CA GLN A 42 14.63 7.26 -8.74
C GLN A 42 15.56 6.39 -9.55
N ASP A 43 15.24 5.13 -9.73
CA ASP A 43 15.78 4.35 -10.83
C ASP A 43 14.73 4.19 -11.94
N ALA A 44 15.15 3.68 -13.09
CA ALA A 44 14.30 3.60 -14.27
C ALA A 44 13.10 2.63 -14.10
N PHE A 45 13.06 1.83 -13.03
CA PHE A 45 12.04 0.78 -12.80
C PHE A 45 11.31 0.91 -11.47
N SER A 46 11.90 1.59 -10.50
CA SER A 46 11.29 1.78 -9.17
C SER A 46 11.22 3.25 -8.82
N ALA A 47 10.66 4.02 -9.72
CA ALA A 47 10.68 5.47 -9.71
C ALA A 47 10.14 6.11 -8.45
N GLU A 48 9.85 5.46 -7.36
CA GLU A 48 9.26 6.15 -6.21
C GLU A 48 9.21 5.30 -4.93
N MET A 49 9.92 4.16 -4.87
CA MET A 49 9.88 3.34 -3.67
C MET A 49 11.10 3.51 -2.77
N PRO A 50 10.91 3.85 -1.50
CA PRO A 50 11.99 3.82 -0.54
C PRO A 50 12.39 2.36 -0.25
N TYR A 51 13.68 2.06 -0.32
CA TYR A 51 14.22 0.79 0.13
C TYR A 51 14.80 0.95 1.53
N LEU A 52 14.37 0.12 2.46
CA LEU A 52 15.03 -0.03 3.73
C LEU A 52 16.23 -0.97 3.58
N ARG A 53 17.34 -0.64 4.21
CA ARG A 53 18.55 -1.44 4.24
C ARG A 53 18.92 -1.71 5.67
N ASP A 54 19.25 -2.95 5.99
CA ASP A 54 19.86 -3.29 7.27
C ASP A 54 21.37 -3.12 7.18
N SER A 55 21.95 -2.42 8.15
CA SER A 55 23.38 -2.42 8.35
C SER A 55 23.71 -3.33 9.55
N CYS A 56 24.53 -4.35 9.35
CA CYS A 56 25.06 -5.15 10.45
C CYS A 56 26.52 -4.75 10.74
N GLN A 57 27.06 -5.22 11.85
CA GLN A 57 28.43 -4.88 12.29
C GLN A 57 29.51 -5.27 11.24
N GLU A 58 29.20 -6.17 10.32
CA GLU A 58 30.10 -6.64 9.28
C GLU A 58 29.81 -6.08 7.88
N GLY A 59 28.79 -5.19 7.72
CA GLY A 59 28.43 -4.58 6.45
C GLY A 59 26.90 -4.44 6.27
N PHE A 60 26.47 -3.83 5.20
CA PHE A 60 25.04 -3.80 4.82
C PHE A 60 24.61 -5.18 4.38
N SER A 61 23.54 -5.71 4.96
CA SER A 61 22.78 -6.72 4.24
C SER A 61 21.88 -6.00 3.21
N VAL A 62 22.03 -6.33 1.97
CA VAL A 62 21.04 -6.02 0.95
C VAL A 62 19.96 -7.06 1.15
N ASP A 63 18.86 -6.68 1.85
CA ASP A 63 17.77 -7.60 2.07
C ASP A 63 17.21 -8.07 0.74
N GLU A 64 17.30 -9.31 0.60
CA GLU A 64 16.51 -10.36 -0.05
C GLU A 64 15.60 -10.02 -1.24
N PHE A 65 15.96 -9.14 -2.15
CA PHE A 65 15.68 -9.45 -3.55
C PHE A 65 16.66 -10.54 -4.05
N ALA A 66 17.41 -11.11 -3.15
CA ALA A 66 18.41 -12.14 -3.40
C ALA A 66 17.81 -13.55 -3.36
N GLY A 67 16.76 -13.82 -4.14
CA GLY A 67 16.51 -15.17 -4.63
C GLY A 67 17.46 -15.58 -5.75
N GLY A 68 18.54 -14.83 -5.98
CA GLY A 68 19.54 -15.14 -6.97
C GLY A 68 20.65 -16.05 -6.42
N ASP A 69 21.20 -16.89 -7.30
CA ASP A 69 22.27 -17.86 -6.96
C ASP A 69 23.60 -17.20 -6.57
N ASP A 70 23.75 -15.88 -6.72
CA ASP A 70 24.97 -15.12 -6.40
C ASP A 70 24.79 -14.22 -5.17
N PRO A 71 25.71 -14.28 -4.17
CA PRO A 71 25.65 -13.38 -3.03
C PRO A 71 25.83 -11.92 -3.49
N PRO A 72 25.14 -10.97 -2.84
CA PRO A 72 25.31 -9.56 -3.18
C PRO A 72 26.76 -9.12 -2.97
N ILE A 73 27.29 -8.39 -3.96
CA ILE A 73 28.64 -7.81 -3.85
C ILE A 73 28.53 -6.56 -3.01
N MET A 74 29.38 -6.46 -2.00
CA MET A 74 29.47 -5.27 -1.17
C MET A 74 30.92 -4.81 -1.06
N HIS A 75 31.14 -3.51 -1.25
CA HIS A 75 32.42 -2.87 -1.02
C HIS A 75 32.21 -1.66 -0.09
N ARG A 76 33.01 -1.59 0.97
CA ARG A 76 33.03 -0.45 1.91
C ARG A 76 34.47 -0.06 2.23
N ASP A 77 34.73 1.22 2.19
CA ASP A 77 35.93 1.84 2.78
C ASP A 77 35.52 3.04 3.66
N ASP A 78 36.48 3.88 4.06
CA ASP A 78 36.22 5.09 4.87
C ASP A 78 35.58 6.24 4.10
N THR A 79 35.39 6.12 2.80
CA THR A 79 34.88 7.17 1.91
C THR A 79 33.55 6.81 1.28
N ARG A 80 33.34 5.54 0.91
CA ARG A 80 32.19 5.09 0.12
C ARG A 80 31.67 3.73 0.52
N ILE A 81 30.40 3.50 0.19
CA ILE A 81 29.73 2.21 0.24
C ILE A 81 29.19 1.92 -1.14
N PHE A 82 29.40 0.70 -1.62
CA PHE A 82 28.83 0.23 -2.87
C PHE A 82 28.25 -1.16 -2.65
N TRP A 83 27.05 -1.39 -3.15
CA TRP A 83 26.45 -2.73 -3.16
C TRP A 83 25.77 -3.00 -4.49
N ARG A 84 25.72 -4.27 -4.85
CA ARG A 84 25.11 -4.76 -6.07
C ARG A 84 24.45 -6.11 -5.82
N ALA A 85 23.27 -6.32 -6.40
CA ALA A 85 22.62 -7.61 -6.49
C ALA A 85 22.28 -7.91 -7.96
N ARG A 86 22.29 -9.20 -8.32
CA ARG A 86 22.03 -9.69 -9.67
C ARG A 86 21.10 -10.88 -9.62
N PHE A 87 20.20 -10.94 -10.58
CA PHE A 87 19.24 -12.01 -10.77
C PHE A 87 19.25 -12.44 -12.23
N GLU A 88 19.29 -13.74 -12.47
CA GLU A 88 19.16 -14.31 -13.81
C GLU A 88 18.03 -15.33 -13.82
N GLY A 89 17.18 -15.29 -14.85
CA GLY A 89 16.13 -16.26 -15.12
C GLY A 89 16.08 -16.62 -16.59
N GLU A 90 15.20 -17.55 -16.97
CA GLU A 90 15.03 -17.91 -18.38
C GLU A 90 14.59 -16.67 -19.19
N GLY A 91 15.54 -16.09 -19.96
CA GLY A 91 15.29 -14.97 -20.85
C GLY A 91 15.30 -13.57 -20.22
N PHE A 92 15.68 -13.45 -18.96
CA PHE A 92 15.87 -12.14 -18.35
C PHE A 92 17.12 -12.05 -17.47
N PHE A 93 17.64 -10.84 -17.40
CA PHE A 93 18.72 -10.41 -16.51
C PHE A 93 18.24 -9.16 -15.77
N TYR A 94 18.39 -9.13 -14.46
CA TYR A 94 18.10 -7.98 -13.63
C TYR A 94 19.27 -7.70 -12.68
N ALA A 95 19.74 -6.47 -12.63
CA ALA A 95 20.76 -6.06 -11.66
C ALA A 95 20.36 -4.73 -11.02
N VAL A 96 20.63 -4.61 -9.74
CA VAL A 96 20.52 -3.36 -8.98
C VAL A 96 21.86 -3.07 -8.32
N ALA A 97 22.24 -1.81 -8.31
CA ALA A 97 23.43 -1.36 -7.60
C ALA A 97 23.20 0.01 -6.98
N SER A 98 23.91 0.30 -5.90
CA SER A 98 23.90 1.63 -5.31
C SER A 98 25.28 1.97 -4.79
N HIS A 99 25.64 3.24 -4.96
CA HIS A 99 26.85 3.86 -4.45
C HIS A 99 26.45 4.99 -3.49
N ALA A 100 27.01 5.02 -2.30
CA ALA A 100 26.72 6.03 -1.30
C ALA A 100 28.01 6.61 -0.67
N CYS A 101 27.99 7.90 -0.37
CA CYS A 101 29.06 8.59 0.34
C CYS A 101 28.56 9.84 1.06
N VAL A 102 29.39 10.39 1.96
CA VAL A 102 29.17 11.70 2.60
C VAL A 102 29.58 12.80 1.64
N VAL A 103 28.71 13.80 1.46
CA VAL A 103 29.00 15.00 0.64
C VAL A 103 28.95 16.30 1.46
N ASP A 104 28.31 16.26 2.63
CA ASP A 104 28.15 17.41 3.55
C ASP A 104 27.95 16.95 5.01
N ASP A 105 27.70 17.89 5.89
CA ASP A 105 27.52 17.66 7.33
C ASP A 105 26.04 17.40 7.71
N SER A 106 25.15 17.05 6.80
CA SER A 106 23.72 16.83 7.08
C SER A 106 23.43 15.59 7.94
N GLY A 107 24.34 14.64 7.95
CA GLY A 107 24.17 13.31 8.55
C GLY A 107 23.45 12.32 7.62
N GLU A 108 23.11 12.73 6.41
CA GLU A 108 22.63 11.88 5.33
C GLU A 108 23.79 11.53 4.37
N LEU A 109 23.64 10.41 3.67
CA LEU A 109 24.58 10.03 2.61
C LEU A 109 23.96 10.38 1.25
N ALA A 110 24.72 10.97 0.36
CA ALA A 110 24.34 11.02 -1.05
C ALA A 110 24.39 9.61 -1.63
N VAL A 111 23.42 9.26 -2.44
CA VAL A 111 23.31 7.94 -3.10
C VAL A 111 23.09 8.14 -4.58
N VAL A 112 23.68 7.28 -5.40
CA VAL A 112 23.22 7.02 -6.76
C VAL A 112 22.84 5.56 -6.85
N SER A 113 21.59 5.29 -7.17
CA SER A 113 21.06 3.94 -7.38
C SER A 113 20.78 3.71 -8.85
N GLY A 114 21.13 2.53 -9.34
CA GLY A 114 20.87 2.11 -10.71
C GLY A 114 20.30 0.72 -10.79
N SER A 115 19.48 0.48 -11.80
CA SER A 115 18.96 -0.83 -12.15
C SER A 115 19.08 -1.11 -13.63
N CYS A 116 19.22 -2.37 -13.97
CA CYS A 116 19.24 -2.87 -15.34
C CYS A 116 18.26 -4.02 -15.47
N PHE A 117 17.41 -3.96 -16.46
CA PHE A 117 16.60 -5.10 -16.90
C PHE A 117 17.01 -5.42 -18.34
N ASN A 118 17.66 -6.57 -18.53
CA ASN A 118 18.32 -6.93 -19.77
C ASN A 118 19.32 -5.83 -20.22
N GLU A 119 19.06 -5.22 -21.39
CA GLU A 119 19.90 -4.16 -21.95
C GLU A 119 19.44 -2.73 -21.57
N SER A 120 18.34 -2.62 -20.85
CA SER A 120 17.77 -1.32 -20.42
C SER A 120 18.25 -0.99 -19.01
N CYS A 121 19.09 0.04 -18.90
CA CYS A 121 19.66 0.50 -17.64
C CYS A 121 19.30 1.96 -17.37
N GLY A 122 19.07 2.28 -16.13
CA GLY A 122 18.88 3.64 -15.65
C GLY A 122 19.50 3.83 -14.27
N ALA A 123 19.89 5.07 -13.96
CA ALA A 123 20.37 5.43 -12.63
C ALA A 123 19.89 6.83 -12.24
N ALA A 124 19.67 7.05 -10.96
CA ALA A 124 19.24 8.34 -10.44
C ALA A 124 19.84 8.65 -9.06
N PRO A 125 20.04 9.94 -8.76
CA PRO A 125 20.52 10.36 -7.46
C PRO A 125 19.40 10.27 -6.41
N GLY A 126 19.83 10.05 -5.16
CA GLY A 126 18.97 10.00 -3.99
C GLY A 126 19.74 10.28 -2.71
N HIS A 127 19.12 9.96 -1.61
CA HIS A 127 19.69 10.10 -0.27
C HIS A 127 19.54 8.79 0.50
N MET A 128 20.45 8.56 1.44
CA MET A 128 20.37 7.49 2.41
C MET A 128 20.47 8.09 3.81
N LYS A 129 19.47 7.87 4.63
CA LYS A 129 19.46 8.35 6.00
C LYS A 129 19.00 7.27 6.98
N ARG A 130 19.38 7.44 8.24
CA ARG A 130 18.96 6.50 9.30
C ARG A 130 17.44 6.49 9.42
N PHE A 131 16.87 5.30 9.36
CA PHE A 131 15.45 5.10 9.53
C PHE A 131 15.12 4.75 10.98
N GLY A 132 14.21 5.50 11.56
CA GLY A 132 13.73 5.35 12.93
C GLY A 132 12.27 5.75 13.01
N ARG A 133 11.72 5.86 14.21
CA ARG A 133 10.41 6.49 14.41
C ARG A 133 10.49 7.99 14.11
N PRO A 134 9.39 8.63 13.67
CA PRO A 134 9.33 10.08 13.58
C PRO A 134 9.74 10.77 14.90
N GLU A 135 10.36 11.93 14.81
CA GLU A 135 10.91 12.64 15.97
C GLU A 135 9.82 12.92 17.02
N GLY A 136 10.09 12.54 18.27
CA GLY A 136 9.17 12.74 19.40
C GLY A 136 8.10 11.66 19.53
N GLU A 137 7.97 10.73 18.61
CA GLU A 137 7.03 9.63 18.73
C GLU A 137 7.59 8.45 19.53
N VAL A 138 6.74 7.88 20.36
CA VAL A 138 6.95 6.61 21.06
C VAL A 138 6.22 5.50 20.26
N GLU A 139 6.05 4.30 20.82
CA GLU A 139 5.40 3.21 20.11
C GLU A 139 3.93 3.49 19.76
N ALA A 140 3.20 4.12 20.68
CA ALA A 140 1.79 4.46 20.48
C ALA A 140 1.38 5.66 21.33
N ASP A 141 0.42 6.43 20.86
CA ASP A 141 -0.33 7.43 21.62
C ASP A 141 -1.80 7.45 21.16
N GLY A 142 -2.72 7.28 22.12
CA GLY A 142 -4.16 7.32 21.87
C GLY A 142 -4.75 6.07 21.18
N LEU A 143 -3.93 5.10 20.76
CA LEU A 143 -4.36 3.78 20.25
C LEU A 143 -3.81 2.66 21.12
N GLU A 144 -4.68 1.71 21.49
CA GLU A 144 -4.33 0.49 22.20
C GLU A 144 -4.46 -0.71 21.25
N LEU A 145 -3.42 -1.54 21.15
CA LEU A 145 -3.49 -2.84 20.50
C LEU A 145 -4.27 -3.80 21.40
N VAL A 146 -5.46 -4.20 20.98
CA VAL A 146 -6.33 -5.13 21.72
C VAL A 146 -5.82 -6.55 21.53
N SER A 147 -5.49 -6.92 20.30
CA SER A 147 -4.97 -8.25 19.95
C SER A 147 -4.36 -8.28 18.57
N GLU A 148 -3.67 -9.39 18.30
CA GLU A 148 -3.03 -9.71 17.04
C GLU A 148 -3.36 -11.15 16.63
N TRP A 149 -3.59 -11.37 15.33
CA TRP A 149 -3.69 -12.69 14.73
C TRP A 149 -2.72 -12.76 13.53
N SER A 150 -1.62 -13.47 13.71
CA SER A 150 -0.59 -13.56 12.67
C SER A 150 -1.00 -14.50 11.51
N GLY A 151 -1.81 -15.52 11.80
CA GLY A 151 -2.18 -16.53 10.80
C GLY A 151 -0.99 -17.21 10.13
N GLY A 152 0.18 -17.17 10.81
CA GLY A 152 1.44 -17.65 10.25
C GLY A 152 2.12 -16.62 9.34
N SER A 153 1.70 -15.34 9.36
CA SER A 153 2.39 -14.25 8.66
C SER A 153 3.86 -14.22 9.05
N GLN A 154 4.70 -14.06 8.05
CA GLN A 154 6.13 -13.84 8.21
C GLN A 154 6.56 -12.79 7.18
N PRO A 155 7.55 -11.96 7.49
CA PRO A 155 8.07 -11.02 6.52
C PRO A 155 8.45 -11.73 5.22
N TRP A 156 8.03 -11.17 4.07
CA TRP A 156 8.41 -11.68 2.74
C TRP A 156 8.06 -13.14 2.43
N THR A 157 6.92 -13.60 2.87
CA THR A 157 6.38 -14.90 2.45
C THR A 157 5.11 -14.69 1.64
N ASP A 158 4.66 -15.75 1.00
CA ASP A 158 3.34 -15.92 0.37
C ASP A 158 2.16 -15.73 1.32
N THR A 159 2.40 -15.17 2.52
CA THR A 159 1.43 -14.97 3.58
C THR A 159 1.21 -13.50 3.96
N LEU A 160 1.67 -12.56 3.12
CA LEU A 160 1.44 -11.13 3.30
C LEU A 160 -0.07 -10.82 3.36
N SER A 161 -0.50 -10.02 4.34
CA SER A 161 -1.88 -9.54 4.43
C SER A 161 -2.00 -8.18 3.75
N PHE A 162 -3.01 -8.00 2.88
CA PHE A 162 -3.19 -6.78 2.09
C PHE A 162 -4.41 -5.97 2.51
N ASN A 163 -5.53 -6.63 2.79
CA ASN A 163 -6.72 -5.90 3.21
C ASN A 163 -7.58 -6.73 4.16
N VAL A 164 -8.49 -6.06 4.86
CA VAL A 164 -9.42 -6.69 5.80
C VAL A 164 -10.80 -6.06 5.72
N GLN A 165 -11.83 -6.89 5.79
CA GLN A 165 -13.17 -6.43 6.08
C GLN A 165 -13.83 -7.30 7.14
N VAL A 166 -14.50 -6.67 8.11
CA VAL A 166 -15.19 -7.36 9.22
C VAL A 166 -16.69 -7.17 9.10
N LYS A 167 -17.40 -8.27 9.23
CA LYS A 167 -18.87 -8.30 9.28
C LYS A 167 -19.34 -9.40 10.20
N ASP A 168 -20.31 -9.09 11.08
CA ASP A 168 -20.97 -10.04 11.99
C ASP A 168 -19.98 -10.88 12.83
N GLY A 169 -18.88 -10.25 13.28
CA GLY A 169 -17.86 -10.91 14.09
C GLY A 169 -16.90 -11.83 13.32
N VAL A 170 -16.94 -11.79 12.00
CA VAL A 170 -16.00 -12.50 11.13
C VAL A 170 -15.14 -11.48 10.37
N ALA A 171 -13.83 -11.58 10.52
CA ALA A 171 -12.86 -10.86 9.73
C ALA A 171 -12.48 -11.67 8.48
N PHE A 172 -12.60 -11.05 7.33
CA PHE A 172 -12.15 -11.54 6.03
C PHE A 172 -10.83 -10.86 5.73
N VAL A 173 -9.74 -11.60 5.77
CA VAL A 173 -8.37 -11.08 5.54
C VAL A 173 -7.90 -11.56 4.19
N ALA A 174 -7.76 -10.62 3.26
CA ALA A 174 -7.16 -10.87 1.95
C ALA A 174 -5.64 -10.94 2.10
N ARG A 175 -5.05 -12.02 1.60
CA ARG A 175 -3.62 -12.30 1.69
C ARG A 175 -3.08 -12.74 0.34
N ALA A 176 -1.77 -12.65 0.18
CA ALA A 176 -1.12 -13.27 -0.96
C ALA A 176 -1.53 -14.76 -1.02
N GLY A 177 -2.16 -15.17 -2.12
CA GLY A 177 -2.56 -16.56 -2.36
C GLY A 177 -3.71 -17.12 -1.52
N GLU A 178 -4.29 -16.40 -0.55
CA GLU A 178 -5.42 -16.92 0.23
C GLU A 178 -6.34 -15.84 0.82
N LEU A 179 -7.61 -16.20 0.99
CA LEU A 179 -8.53 -15.52 1.90
C LEU A 179 -8.57 -16.26 3.23
N ARG A 180 -8.38 -15.56 4.35
CA ARG A 180 -8.57 -16.14 5.70
C ARG A 180 -9.82 -15.56 6.35
N LEU A 181 -10.61 -16.43 6.98
CA LEU A 181 -11.75 -16.05 7.79
C LEU A 181 -11.37 -16.26 9.26
N VAL A 182 -11.52 -15.21 10.06
CA VAL A 182 -11.12 -15.18 11.48
C VAL A 182 -12.29 -14.76 12.34
N ASP A 183 -12.62 -15.54 13.37
CA ASP A 183 -13.58 -15.15 14.38
C ASP A 183 -13.02 -14.05 15.26
N VAL A 184 -13.64 -12.87 15.21
CA VAL A 184 -13.30 -11.69 16.00
C VAL A 184 -14.48 -11.26 16.88
N SER A 185 -15.43 -12.15 17.14
CA SER A 185 -16.56 -11.90 18.04
C SER A 185 -16.10 -11.59 19.47
N ASP A 186 -15.00 -12.19 19.92
CA ASP A 186 -14.20 -11.72 21.05
C ASP A 186 -12.93 -11.07 20.50
N PRO A 187 -12.89 -9.72 20.38
CA PRO A 187 -11.75 -9.04 19.75
C PRO A 187 -10.43 -9.20 20.50
N ALA A 188 -10.46 -9.65 21.77
CA ALA A 188 -9.24 -9.95 22.51
C ALA A 188 -8.66 -11.35 22.22
N ARG A 189 -9.40 -12.20 21.50
CA ARG A 189 -9.01 -13.58 21.21
C ARG A 189 -9.45 -14.02 19.81
N PRO A 190 -8.90 -13.44 18.77
CA PRO A 190 -9.18 -13.84 17.39
C PRO A 190 -8.81 -15.31 17.15
N ARG A 191 -9.61 -16.03 16.37
CA ARG A 191 -9.42 -17.45 16.08
C ARG A 191 -9.64 -17.76 14.61
N ASP A 192 -8.82 -18.63 14.04
CA ASP A 192 -9.07 -19.17 12.72
C ASP A 192 -10.45 -19.82 12.63
N LEU A 193 -11.15 -19.56 11.55
CA LEU A 193 -12.37 -20.26 11.13
C LEU A 193 -12.09 -21.10 9.89
N GLY A 194 -11.86 -20.45 8.75
CA GLY A 194 -11.66 -21.12 7.48
C GLY A 194 -10.72 -20.36 6.53
N ARG A 195 -10.47 -20.99 5.40
CA ARG A 195 -9.66 -20.38 4.34
C ARG A 195 -10.13 -20.79 2.96
N HIS A 196 -9.88 -19.92 2.00
CA HIS A 196 -9.93 -20.24 0.58
C HIS A 196 -8.58 -19.88 -0.03
N ALA A 197 -7.87 -20.87 -0.59
CA ALA A 197 -6.60 -20.67 -1.28
C ALA A 197 -6.84 -20.35 -2.75
N ALA A 198 -6.02 -19.48 -3.34
CA ALA A 198 -5.97 -19.27 -4.77
C ALA A 198 -5.62 -20.57 -5.52
N ALA A 199 -6.00 -20.64 -6.79
CA ALA A 199 -5.75 -21.82 -7.62
C ALA A 199 -4.26 -22.01 -7.96
N ASP A 200 -3.49 -20.91 -7.97
CA ASP A 200 -2.05 -20.90 -8.23
C ASP A 200 -1.31 -20.42 -6.96
N GLU A 201 -0.54 -21.32 -6.34
CA GLU A 201 0.22 -21.05 -5.12
C GLU A 201 1.37 -20.03 -5.34
N PHE A 202 1.65 -19.64 -6.59
CA PHE A 202 2.73 -18.72 -6.95
C PHE A 202 2.25 -17.34 -7.41
N ALA A 203 0.94 -17.11 -7.45
CA ALA A 203 0.40 -15.81 -7.88
C ALA A 203 0.53 -14.79 -6.73
N PHE A 204 1.55 -13.97 -6.80
CA PHE A 204 1.95 -12.96 -5.79
C PHE A 204 0.86 -11.91 -5.48
N ASN A 205 -0.19 -11.80 -6.30
CA ASN A 205 -1.23 -10.77 -6.18
C ASN A 205 -2.65 -11.30 -6.30
N ASP A 206 -2.91 -12.55 -5.92
CA ASP A 206 -4.24 -13.13 -6.18
C ASP A 206 -5.35 -12.46 -5.38
N PHE A 207 -5.09 -11.96 -4.15
CA PHE A 207 -6.14 -11.33 -3.35
C PHE A 207 -5.67 -10.02 -2.70
N ASN A 208 -5.70 -8.93 -3.48
CA ASN A 208 -5.30 -7.60 -3.00
C ASN A 208 -6.36 -6.94 -2.13
N ASP A 209 -7.64 -7.22 -2.38
CA ASP A 209 -8.75 -6.57 -1.69
C ASP A 209 -9.90 -7.55 -1.45
N VAL A 210 -10.72 -7.26 -0.43
CA VAL A 210 -11.91 -8.02 -0.08
C VAL A 210 -13.05 -7.10 0.31
N LYS A 211 -14.26 -7.37 -0.21
CA LYS A 211 -15.48 -6.71 0.25
C LYS A 211 -16.55 -7.74 0.56
N VAL A 212 -17.16 -7.58 1.74
CA VAL A 212 -18.17 -8.49 2.28
C VAL A 212 -19.57 -7.91 2.05
N PHE A 213 -20.50 -8.76 1.65
CA PHE A 213 -21.89 -8.40 1.44
C PHE A 213 -22.85 -9.51 1.88
N GLU A 214 -24.09 -9.14 2.09
CA GLU A 214 -25.16 -10.12 2.36
C GLU A 214 -25.97 -10.37 1.10
N ALA A 215 -26.12 -11.63 0.74
CA ALA A 215 -26.99 -12.10 -0.32
C ALA A 215 -27.39 -13.56 -0.08
N ALA A 216 -28.46 -14.05 -0.70
CA ALA A 216 -28.90 -15.43 -0.64
C ALA A 216 -29.00 -16.01 0.80
N GLY A 217 -29.29 -15.14 1.78
CA GLY A 217 -29.52 -15.54 3.18
C GLY A 217 -28.26 -15.68 4.03
N GLY A 218 -27.14 -15.06 3.65
CA GLY A 218 -25.93 -15.02 4.49
C GLY A 218 -24.77 -14.26 3.88
N LEU A 219 -23.62 -14.37 4.53
CA LEU A 219 -22.41 -13.64 4.16
C LEU A 219 -21.74 -14.21 2.90
N HIS A 220 -21.34 -13.31 2.05
CA HIS A 220 -20.50 -13.57 0.88
C HIS A 220 -19.39 -12.53 0.82
N ALA A 221 -18.32 -12.86 0.11
CA ALA A 221 -17.23 -11.92 -0.18
C ALA A 221 -16.96 -11.89 -1.68
N VAL A 222 -16.52 -10.74 -2.19
CA VAL A 222 -15.89 -10.61 -3.49
C VAL A 222 -14.44 -10.21 -3.26
N LEU A 223 -13.52 -10.91 -3.94
CA LEU A 223 -12.09 -10.68 -3.81
C LEU A 223 -11.57 -10.01 -5.08
N ALA A 224 -10.68 -9.05 -4.89
CA ALA A 224 -9.87 -8.55 -5.99
C ALA A 224 -8.76 -9.54 -6.30
N GLY A 225 -8.55 -9.82 -7.57
CA GLY A 225 -7.59 -10.81 -8.08
C GLY A 225 -7.88 -11.20 -9.52
N ASP A 226 -7.24 -12.24 -10.03
CA ASP A 226 -7.23 -12.59 -11.44
C ASP A 226 -8.62 -12.79 -12.05
N LEU A 227 -9.50 -13.50 -11.41
CA LEU A 227 -10.85 -13.80 -11.92
C LEU A 227 -11.95 -13.14 -11.09
N THR A 228 -11.58 -12.30 -10.12
CA THR A 228 -12.50 -11.64 -9.18
C THR A 228 -13.53 -12.64 -8.62
N PRO A 229 -13.09 -13.59 -7.80
CA PRO A 229 -13.98 -14.64 -7.31
C PRO A 229 -14.99 -14.10 -6.28
N VAL A 230 -16.20 -14.66 -6.33
CA VAL A 230 -17.25 -14.48 -5.33
C VAL A 230 -17.26 -15.68 -4.42
N ILE A 231 -17.09 -15.48 -3.13
CA ILE A 231 -16.98 -16.51 -2.11
C ILE A 231 -18.29 -16.62 -1.34
N ASP A 232 -18.84 -17.81 -1.25
CA ASP A 232 -19.91 -18.17 -0.31
C ASP A 232 -19.28 -18.43 1.07
N ALA A 233 -19.55 -17.56 2.03
CA ALA A 233 -19.06 -17.63 3.39
C ALA A 233 -20.22 -17.79 4.40
N ARG A 234 -21.36 -18.34 3.97
CA ARG A 234 -22.48 -18.67 4.88
C ARG A 234 -22.08 -19.68 5.93
N ASP A 235 -21.16 -20.56 5.61
CA ASP A 235 -20.39 -21.35 6.56
C ASP A 235 -18.93 -20.83 6.56
N PRO A 236 -18.55 -19.99 7.54
CA PRO A 236 -17.21 -19.39 7.54
C PRO A 236 -16.08 -20.38 7.86
N GLU A 237 -16.41 -21.59 8.33
CA GLU A 237 -15.40 -22.67 8.49
C GLU A 237 -15.08 -23.37 7.16
N HIS A 238 -15.98 -23.28 6.16
CA HIS A 238 -15.83 -23.93 4.87
C HIS A 238 -16.19 -22.97 3.71
N PRO A 239 -15.47 -21.87 3.52
CA PRO A 239 -15.74 -20.93 2.42
C PRO A 239 -15.46 -21.59 1.06
N VAL A 240 -16.34 -21.36 0.10
CA VAL A 240 -16.23 -21.93 -1.26
C VAL A 240 -16.48 -20.88 -2.32
N VAL A 241 -15.88 -21.05 -3.49
CA VAL A 241 -16.18 -20.19 -4.66
C VAL A 241 -17.62 -20.44 -5.10
N ALA A 242 -18.45 -19.40 -5.05
CA ALA A 242 -19.79 -19.41 -5.60
C ALA A 242 -19.80 -19.15 -7.11
N ALA A 243 -18.95 -18.23 -7.57
CA ALA A 243 -18.74 -17.89 -8.97
C ALA A 243 -17.42 -17.14 -9.16
N GLU A 244 -16.97 -17.06 -10.41
CA GLU A 244 -15.91 -16.15 -10.86
C GLU A 244 -16.53 -15.12 -11.80
N ILE A 245 -16.20 -13.83 -11.60
CA ILE A 245 -16.67 -12.78 -12.51
C ILE A 245 -15.96 -12.88 -13.87
N GLY A 246 -14.72 -13.40 -13.89
CA GLY A 246 -13.95 -13.63 -15.10
C GLY A 246 -13.21 -12.36 -15.58
N GLU A 247 -13.08 -11.35 -14.74
CA GLU A 247 -12.28 -10.14 -14.97
C GLU A 247 -11.24 -10.01 -13.88
N TYR A 248 -10.05 -9.55 -14.23
CA TYR A 248 -9.07 -9.11 -13.24
C TYR A 248 -9.59 -7.86 -12.52
N SER A 249 -9.37 -7.77 -11.21
CA SER A 249 -9.50 -6.53 -10.47
C SER A 249 -8.37 -6.37 -9.46
N HIS A 250 -7.87 -5.14 -9.32
CA HIS A 250 -6.88 -4.79 -8.31
C HIS A 250 -7.55 -4.42 -6.98
N SER A 251 -8.67 -3.71 -7.07
CA SER A 251 -9.52 -3.36 -5.93
C SER A 251 -10.99 -3.53 -6.30
N VAL A 252 -11.83 -3.65 -5.30
CA VAL A 252 -13.27 -3.77 -5.46
C VAL A 252 -14.00 -2.92 -4.42
N PHE A 253 -15.07 -2.26 -4.82
CA PHE A 253 -15.96 -1.54 -3.92
C PHE A 253 -17.35 -2.14 -3.99
N VAL A 254 -17.95 -2.47 -2.84
CA VAL A 254 -19.32 -2.99 -2.79
C VAL A 254 -20.25 -2.00 -2.15
N ARG A 255 -21.39 -1.77 -2.78
CA ARG A 255 -22.43 -0.90 -2.30
C ARG A 255 -23.81 -1.52 -2.44
N ILE A 256 -24.68 -1.27 -1.47
CA ILE A 256 -26.09 -1.67 -1.56
C ILE A 256 -26.88 -0.56 -2.25
N GLU A 257 -27.43 -0.84 -3.43
CA GLU A 257 -28.33 0.06 -4.17
C GLU A 257 -29.68 -0.59 -4.41
N GLY A 258 -30.76 0.04 -3.90
CA GLY A 258 -32.10 -0.49 -4.06
C GLY A 258 -32.28 -1.89 -3.46
N GLY A 259 -31.51 -2.23 -2.43
CA GLY A 259 -31.50 -3.55 -1.79
C GLY A 259 -30.63 -4.59 -2.51
N LYS A 260 -29.86 -4.21 -3.53
CA LYS A 260 -28.97 -5.08 -4.29
C LYS A 260 -27.51 -4.75 -3.97
N PRO A 261 -26.67 -5.75 -3.69
CA PRO A 261 -25.24 -5.56 -3.63
C PRO A 261 -24.68 -5.38 -5.04
N LEU A 262 -24.05 -4.23 -5.29
CA LEU A 262 -23.36 -3.94 -6.54
C LEU A 262 -21.85 -3.88 -6.28
N ALA A 263 -21.08 -4.66 -7.03
CA ALA A 263 -19.61 -4.59 -7.05
C ALA A 263 -19.14 -3.67 -8.16
N TYR A 264 -18.27 -2.74 -7.83
CA TYR A 264 -17.56 -1.84 -8.72
C TYR A 264 -16.11 -2.30 -8.77
N LEU A 265 -15.59 -2.63 -9.94
CA LEU A 265 -14.23 -3.19 -10.08
C LEU A 265 -13.25 -2.13 -10.56
N ALA A 266 -12.11 -2.05 -9.91
CA ALA A 266 -10.93 -1.34 -10.36
C ALA A 266 -9.99 -2.33 -11.06
N THR A 267 -9.86 -2.22 -12.38
CA THR A 267 -9.29 -3.27 -13.23
C THR A 267 -7.98 -2.86 -13.90
N TYR A 268 -7.37 -1.72 -13.53
CA TYR A 268 -6.33 -1.04 -14.31
C TYR A 268 -6.76 -0.72 -15.76
N GLY A 269 -8.07 -0.77 -16.02
CA GLY A 269 -8.65 -0.41 -17.30
C GLY A 269 -9.13 1.04 -17.34
N ASP A 270 -9.76 1.39 -18.46
CA ASP A 270 -10.30 2.73 -18.75
C ASP A 270 -11.72 2.91 -18.26
N ASP A 271 -12.35 1.87 -17.76
CA ASP A 271 -13.72 1.87 -17.27
C ASP A 271 -13.87 1.11 -15.95
N VAL A 272 -14.97 1.39 -15.26
CA VAL A 272 -15.43 0.68 -14.06
C VAL A 272 -16.55 -0.26 -14.43
N PRO A 273 -16.32 -1.58 -14.48
CA PRO A 273 -17.37 -2.58 -14.57
C PRO A 273 -18.17 -2.63 -13.27
N ILE A 274 -19.51 -2.73 -13.38
CA ILE A 274 -20.42 -2.79 -12.23
C ILE A 274 -21.27 -4.05 -12.35
N TYR A 275 -21.17 -4.93 -11.35
CA TYR A 275 -21.87 -6.21 -11.30
C TYR A 275 -22.93 -6.23 -10.20
N ASP A 276 -24.12 -6.78 -10.52
CA ASP A 276 -25.16 -7.13 -9.55
C ASP A 276 -24.81 -8.50 -8.94
N LEU A 277 -24.59 -8.53 -7.63
CA LEU A 277 -24.27 -9.73 -6.85
C LEU A 277 -25.48 -10.27 -6.08
N SER A 278 -26.71 -9.90 -6.44
CA SER A 278 -27.95 -10.40 -5.76
C SER A 278 -28.08 -11.91 -5.82
N ASP A 279 -27.58 -12.53 -6.90
CA ASP A 279 -27.30 -13.95 -6.98
C ASP A 279 -25.80 -14.17 -7.02
N PRO A 280 -25.16 -14.51 -5.88
CA PRO A 280 -23.71 -14.68 -5.81
C PRO A 280 -23.17 -15.80 -6.70
N ALA A 281 -24.02 -16.78 -7.09
CA ALA A 281 -23.64 -17.87 -7.99
C ALA A 281 -23.72 -17.48 -9.49
N ALA A 282 -24.28 -16.30 -9.79
CA ALA A 282 -24.45 -15.81 -11.15
C ALA A 282 -24.34 -14.27 -11.22
N PRO A 283 -23.16 -13.67 -10.93
CA PRO A 283 -22.94 -12.24 -11.03
C PRO A 283 -23.34 -11.69 -12.39
N GLN A 284 -24.05 -10.56 -12.45
CA GLN A 284 -24.54 -10.00 -13.70
C GLN A 284 -23.92 -8.63 -13.98
N LEU A 285 -23.25 -8.47 -15.11
CA LEU A 285 -22.75 -7.16 -15.55
C LEU A 285 -23.95 -6.22 -15.78
N VAL A 286 -24.04 -5.16 -14.95
CA VAL A 286 -25.08 -4.13 -15.08
C VAL A 286 -24.69 -3.07 -16.09
N ARG A 287 -23.42 -2.62 -16.03
CA ARG A 287 -22.87 -1.58 -16.92
C ARG A 287 -21.36 -1.48 -16.77
N ARG A 288 -20.76 -0.73 -17.70
CA ARG A 288 -19.41 -0.19 -17.60
C ARG A 288 -19.48 1.35 -17.61
N VAL A 289 -18.72 2.00 -16.76
CA VAL A 289 -18.63 3.45 -16.70
C VAL A 289 -17.24 3.87 -17.18
N ALA A 290 -17.16 4.42 -18.39
CA ALA A 290 -15.90 4.94 -18.93
C ALA A 290 -15.40 6.12 -18.10
N ILE A 291 -14.18 6.04 -17.64
CA ILE A 291 -13.47 7.10 -16.90
C ILE A 291 -12.66 7.94 -17.89
N GLY A 292 -11.93 7.32 -18.79
CA GLY A 292 -11.17 7.97 -19.84
C GLY A 292 -10.04 7.10 -20.35
N PRO A 293 -9.45 7.44 -21.49
CA PRO A 293 -8.32 6.71 -22.03
C PRO A 293 -7.13 6.79 -21.06
N ASP A 294 -6.40 5.72 -20.93
CA ASP A 294 -5.21 5.58 -20.08
C ASP A 294 -5.48 5.81 -18.57
N ALA A 295 -6.73 5.60 -18.11
CA ALA A 295 -7.11 5.88 -16.73
C ALA A 295 -6.42 4.93 -15.73
N GLN A 296 -6.23 3.65 -16.09
CA GLN A 296 -5.61 2.65 -15.21
C GLN A 296 -6.16 2.72 -13.76
N ILE A 297 -7.44 2.40 -13.61
CA ILE A 297 -8.16 2.58 -12.35
C ILE A 297 -7.60 1.59 -11.31
N HIS A 298 -7.00 2.13 -10.25
CA HIS A 298 -6.35 1.39 -9.17
C HIS A 298 -7.32 1.05 -8.05
N ASP A 299 -8.08 2.04 -7.59
CA ASP A 299 -9.09 1.92 -6.54
C ASP A 299 -10.25 2.91 -6.80
N LEU A 300 -11.32 2.80 -6.06
CA LEU A 300 -12.45 3.71 -6.19
C LEU A 300 -13.36 3.73 -4.95
N TYR A 301 -14.05 4.84 -4.76
CA TYR A 301 -15.20 4.95 -3.88
C TYR A 301 -16.45 5.27 -4.73
N ALA A 302 -17.60 4.66 -4.41
CA ALA A 302 -18.81 4.85 -5.19
C ALA A 302 -20.02 5.24 -4.33
N GLU A 303 -20.81 6.15 -4.87
CA GLU A 303 -22.13 6.53 -4.38
C GLU A 303 -23.17 6.31 -5.46
N ARG A 304 -24.47 6.49 -5.12
CA ARG A 304 -25.59 6.20 -6.04
C ARG A 304 -25.40 6.77 -7.44
N ASN A 305 -24.85 7.97 -7.56
CA ASN A 305 -24.71 8.68 -8.81
C ASN A 305 -23.31 9.31 -9.00
N ARG A 306 -22.33 8.88 -8.21
CA ARG A 306 -20.94 9.32 -8.31
C ARG A 306 -19.99 8.17 -8.18
N ILE A 307 -18.89 8.23 -8.92
CA ILE A 307 -17.71 7.39 -8.78
C ILE A 307 -16.54 8.33 -8.59
N TYR A 308 -15.75 8.05 -7.58
CA TYR A 308 -14.51 8.74 -7.25
C TYR A 308 -13.39 7.75 -7.52
N ALA A 309 -12.78 7.86 -8.71
CA ALA A 309 -11.81 6.90 -9.21
C ALA A 309 -10.39 7.37 -8.98
N ASN A 310 -9.56 6.52 -8.41
CA ASN A 310 -8.13 6.69 -8.33
C ASN A 310 -7.53 6.07 -9.59
N ALA A 311 -7.12 6.93 -10.53
CA ALA A 311 -6.73 6.54 -11.87
C ALA A 311 -5.21 6.67 -12.08
N THR A 312 -4.42 6.17 -11.14
CA THR A 312 -2.96 6.19 -11.12
C THR A 312 -2.41 7.57 -11.59
N THR A 313 -1.57 7.61 -12.61
CA THR A 313 -0.99 8.84 -13.17
C THR A 313 -2.00 9.73 -13.91
N ALA A 314 -3.20 9.22 -14.25
CA ALA A 314 -4.29 10.05 -14.74
C ALA A 314 -5.01 10.84 -13.63
N GLY A 315 -4.64 10.62 -12.36
CA GLY A 315 -5.07 11.39 -11.21
C GLY A 315 -6.38 10.92 -10.57
N PHE A 316 -6.93 11.75 -9.70
CA PHE A 316 -8.18 11.50 -8.99
C PHE A 316 -9.35 12.08 -9.77
N VAL A 317 -10.29 11.23 -10.21
CA VAL A 317 -11.37 11.58 -11.14
C VAL A 317 -12.74 11.43 -10.49
N VAL A 318 -13.58 12.46 -10.60
CA VAL A 318 -14.98 12.42 -10.16
C VAL A 318 -15.91 12.28 -11.35
N MET A 319 -16.62 11.16 -11.41
CA MET A 319 -17.71 10.92 -12.37
C MET A 319 -19.06 11.13 -11.72
N GLN A 320 -19.98 11.74 -12.43
CA GLN A 320 -21.36 11.91 -11.96
C GLN A 320 -22.37 11.52 -13.02
N LYS A 321 -23.41 10.82 -12.60
CA LYS A 321 -24.55 10.48 -13.43
C LYS A 321 -25.68 11.50 -13.25
N SER A 322 -26.09 12.12 -14.32
CA SER A 322 -27.31 12.93 -14.35
C SER A 322 -28.57 12.06 -14.23
N ALA A 323 -29.66 12.62 -13.70
CA ALA A 323 -30.94 11.90 -13.59
C ALA A 323 -31.43 11.47 -14.98
N GLY A 324 -31.42 10.15 -15.25
CA GLY A 324 -31.78 9.59 -16.56
C GLY A 324 -30.79 9.83 -17.70
N GLY A 325 -29.66 10.50 -17.41
CA GLY A 325 -28.63 10.83 -18.38
C GLY A 325 -27.39 9.92 -18.35
N PRO A 326 -26.36 10.27 -19.12
CA PRO A 326 -25.08 9.57 -19.13
C PRO A 326 -24.26 9.86 -17.85
N TRP A 327 -23.18 9.09 -17.66
CA TRP A 327 -22.09 9.44 -16.77
C TRP A 327 -21.20 10.48 -17.44
N GLU A 328 -20.80 11.51 -16.67
CA GLU A 328 -19.97 12.61 -17.15
C GLU A 328 -18.86 12.88 -16.13
N ARG A 329 -17.65 13.16 -16.60
CA ARG A 329 -16.57 13.64 -15.75
C ARG A 329 -16.92 15.03 -15.23
N ARG A 330 -16.91 15.20 -13.93
CA ARG A 330 -17.20 16.47 -13.25
C ARG A 330 -15.94 17.21 -12.83
N GLY A 331 -14.92 16.46 -12.47
CA GLY A 331 -13.64 17.01 -12.04
C GLY A 331 -12.52 16.00 -12.11
N GLN A 332 -11.31 16.52 -12.04
CA GLN A 332 -10.07 15.76 -11.98
C GLN A 332 -9.05 16.57 -11.18
N LEU A 333 -8.31 15.90 -10.31
CA LEU A 333 -7.16 16.44 -9.59
C LEU A 333 -5.92 15.68 -10.04
N ASP A 334 -4.90 16.40 -10.42
CA ASP A 334 -3.63 15.81 -10.81
C ASP A 334 -2.96 15.12 -9.61
N SER A 335 -2.30 14.01 -9.87
CA SER A 335 -1.72 13.14 -8.88
C SER A 335 -0.52 12.41 -9.48
N ALA A 336 0.50 12.16 -8.68
CA ALA A 336 1.66 11.39 -9.12
C ALA A 336 1.29 9.93 -9.36
N TYR A 337 0.55 9.35 -8.39
CA TYR A 337 0.00 8.00 -8.47
C TYR A 337 -1.24 7.89 -7.58
N SER A 338 -2.40 8.35 -8.10
CA SER A 338 -3.67 8.32 -7.35
C SER A 338 -4.01 6.89 -6.94
N HIS A 339 -4.06 6.63 -5.62
CA HIS A 339 -4.11 5.29 -5.07
C HIS A 339 -5.41 4.97 -4.37
N ALA A 340 -5.76 5.69 -3.30
CA ALA A 340 -6.92 5.39 -2.47
C ALA A 340 -7.69 6.65 -2.09
N ASN A 341 -8.99 6.50 -1.80
CA ASN A 341 -9.82 7.59 -1.31
C ASN A 341 -10.99 7.11 -0.45
N TRP A 342 -11.54 8.01 0.37
CA TRP A 342 -12.81 7.83 1.05
C TRP A 342 -13.58 9.13 1.13
N VAL A 343 -14.90 9.09 0.90
CA VAL A 343 -15.74 10.29 0.82
C VAL A 343 -16.69 10.39 2.00
N GLY A 344 -16.87 11.63 2.51
CA GLY A 344 -17.82 11.93 3.57
C GLY A 344 -18.18 13.41 3.68
N GLU A 345 -18.93 13.74 4.71
CA GLU A 345 -19.30 15.14 5.02
C GLU A 345 -18.69 15.56 6.35
N ILE A 346 -17.90 16.64 6.36
CA ILE A 346 -17.31 17.23 7.55
C ILE A 346 -17.51 18.73 7.53
N ALA A 347 -17.94 19.30 8.65
CA ALA A 347 -18.18 20.73 8.81
C ALA A 347 -19.05 21.35 7.70
N GLY A 348 -20.00 20.56 7.16
CA GLY A 348 -20.89 20.98 6.08
C GLY A 348 -20.25 21.02 4.68
N ARG A 349 -19.04 20.50 4.55
CA ARG A 349 -18.33 20.29 3.27
C ARG A 349 -18.37 18.80 2.91
N ARG A 350 -18.57 18.54 1.63
CA ARG A 350 -18.37 17.19 1.08
C ARG A 350 -16.93 17.05 0.66
N ILE A 351 -16.21 16.19 1.34
CA ILE A 351 -14.79 15.98 1.11
C ILE A 351 -14.48 14.55 0.70
N SER A 352 -13.35 14.38 0.03
CA SER A 352 -12.63 13.13 -0.09
C SER A 352 -11.33 13.24 0.68
N ILE A 353 -11.06 12.29 1.57
CA ILE A 353 -9.68 12.00 1.93
C ILE A 353 -9.09 11.19 0.78
N HIS A 354 -7.89 11.52 0.35
CA HIS A 354 -7.22 10.95 -0.81
C HIS A 354 -5.73 10.77 -0.52
N GLY A 355 -5.14 9.75 -1.07
CA GLY A 355 -3.70 9.48 -1.01
C GLY A 355 -3.18 8.98 -2.35
N ASP A 356 -1.98 9.44 -2.67
CA ASP A 356 -1.12 8.81 -3.67
C ASP A 356 -0.40 7.61 -3.03
N GLU A 357 0.34 6.85 -3.81
CA GLU A 357 1.27 5.85 -3.30
C GLU A 357 2.67 6.12 -3.88
N GLY A 358 3.68 6.14 -3.00
CA GLY A 358 5.06 6.43 -3.38
C GLY A 358 5.73 7.44 -2.46
N LEU A 359 6.93 7.88 -2.84
CA LEU A 359 7.68 8.91 -2.11
C LEU A 359 6.92 10.24 -2.13
N GLY A 360 6.81 10.87 -0.95
CA GLY A 360 6.07 12.11 -0.77
C GLY A 360 4.56 11.95 -0.74
N ALA A 361 4.05 10.72 -0.84
CA ALA A 361 2.63 10.45 -0.74
C ALA A 361 2.11 10.72 0.68
N HIS A 362 1.05 11.50 0.79
CA HIS A 362 0.51 12.00 2.03
C HIS A 362 -1.03 12.07 1.99
N LEU A 363 -1.65 12.29 3.16
CA LEU A 363 -3.09 12.50 3.25
C LEU A 363 -3.46 13.86 2.67
N ARG A 364 -4.31 13.88 1.66
CA ARG A 364 -4.91 15.08 1.04
C ARG A 364 -6.39 15.13 1.39
N VAL A 365 -6.87 16.27 1.78
CA VAL A 365 -8.29 16.53 1.97
C VAL A 365 -8.77 17.37 0.78
N VAL A 366 -9.61 16.78 -0.05
CA VAL A 366 -10.07 17.38 -1.32
C VAL A 366 -11.55 17.72 -1.22
N ASP A 367 -11.93 18.96 -1.58
CA ASP A 367 -13.34 19.32 -1.70
C ASP A 367 -13.93 18.67 -2.96
N VAL A 368 -14.93 17.81 -2.78
CA VAL A 368 -15.56 17.07 -3.87
C VAL A 368 -17.05 17.44 -4.05
N ASP A 369 -17.48 18.61 -3.53
CA ASP A 369 -18.82 19.15 -3.79
C ASP A 369 -18.82 19.97 -5.08
N PRO A 370 -19.49 19.52 -6.17
CA PRO A 370 -19.54 20.26 -7.41
C PRO A 370 -20.21 21.65 -7.34
N SER A 371 -20.81 21.98 -6.20
CA SER A 371 -21.40 23.31 -5.95
C SER A 371 -20.48 24.24 -5.15
N SER A 372 -19.34 23.72 -4.67
CA SER A 372 -18.32 24.48 -3.94
C SER A 372 -17.44 25.29 -4.90
N ASP A 373 -17.01 26.46 -4.45
CA ASP A 373 -15.99 27.24 -5.15
C ASP A 373 -14.61 26.56 -5.11
N ASP A 374 -14.39 25.68 -4.10
CA ASP A 374 -13.16 24.91 -3.91
C ASP A 374 -13.23 23.51 -4.58
N PHE A 375 -14.21 23.25 -5.45
CA PHE A 375 -14.41 21.93 -6.05
C PHE A 375 -13.16 21.42 -6.77
N MET A 376 -12.69 20.21 -6.38
CA MET A 376 -11.44 19.58 -6.81
C MET A 376 -10.16 20.30 -6.36
N GLU A 377 -10.24 21.15 -5.35
CA GLU A 377 -9.07 21.73 -4.71
C GLU A 377 -8.67 20.92 -3.47
N GLU A 378 -7.39 20.82 -3.23
CA GLU A 378 -6.84 20.35 -1.96
C GLU A 378 -7.00 21.44 -0.92
N ILE A 379 -7.80 21.19 0.11
CA ILE A 379 -8.12 22.17 1.17
C ILE A 379 -7.35 21.93 2.46
N GLY A 380 -6.70 20.78 2.59
CA GLY A 380 -5.89 20.42 3.74
C GLY A 380 -5.01 19.21 3.45
N THR A 381 -3.92 19.07 4.20
CA THR A 381 -2.96 17.99 4.04
C THR A 381 -2.37 17.57 5.38
N TRP A 382 -1.92 16.32 5.47
CA TRP A 382 -1.19 15.81 6.63
C TRP A 382 -0.23 14.68 6.20
N GLU A 383 0.97 14.66 6.78
CA GLU A 383 1.97 13.63 6.52
C GLU A 383 2.75 13.25 7.79
N THR A 384 3.35 12.06 7.82
CA THR A 384 4.36 11.69 8.80
C THR A 384 5.73 12.22 8.36
N ARG A 385 6.18 11.77 7.20
CA ARG A 385 7.46 12.09 6.57
C ARG A 385 7.44 11.67 5.11
N PRO A 386 8.23 12.32 4.23
CA PRO A 386 8.18 12.06 2.78
C PRO A 386 8.72 10.69 2.37
N GLU A 387 9.45 9.98 3.23
CA GLU A 387 10.04 8.68 2.90
C GLU A 387 9.10 7.50 3.12
N VAL A 388 7.96 7.71 3.78
CA VAL A 388 6.97 6.66 4.04
C VAL A 388 5.67 7.02 3.36
N SER A 389 5.16 6.10 2.54
CA SER A 389 3.90 6.29 1.83
C SER A 389 2.69 6.04 2.72
N ILE A 390 1.63 6.77 2.44
CA ILE A 390 0.27 6.44 2.85
C ILE A 390 -0.26 5.29 1.99
N HIS A 391 -1.19 4.48 2.52
CA HIS A 391 -1.90 3.45 1.76
C HIS A 391 -3.42 3.56 1.94
N ASN A 392 -4.09 2.53 2.45
CA ASN A 392 -5.55 2.54 2.58
C ASN A 392 -6.04 3.42 3.72
N MET A 393 -7.25 3.94 3.56
CA MET A 393 -7.85 4.85 4.50
C MET A 393 -9.37 4.69 4.60
N MET A 394 -9.93 5.07 5.75
CA MET A 394 -11.36 5.13 5.97
C MET A 394 -11.74 6.39 6.76
N LEU A 395 -12.83 7.04 6.37
CA LEU A 395 -13.38 8.20 7.07
C LEU A 395 -14.57 7.78 7.93
N VAL A 396 -14.52 8.07 9.22
CA VAL A 396 -15.64 7.84 10.15
C VAL A 396 -15.89 9.11 10.96
N GLY A 397 -17.06 9.71 10.77
CA GLY A 397 -17.34 11.03 11.35
C GLY A 397 -16.36 12.08 10.84
N SER A 398 -15.63 12.73 11.75
CA SER A 398 -14.58 13.70 11.41
C SER A 398 -13.16 13.11 11.53
N ARG A 399 -13.02 11.79 11.56
CA ARG A 399 -11.70 11.14 11.72
C ARG A 399 -11.35 10.33 10.50
N ALA A 400 -10.15 10.57 9.96
CA ALA A 400 -9.51 9.71 8.98
C ALA A 400 -8.65 8.68 9.71
N TYR A 401 -8.89 7.41 9.45
CA TYR A 401 -8.12 6.27 9.90
C TYR A 401 -7.28 5.80 8.72
N VAL A 402 -5.98 5.75 8.89
CA VAL A 402 -5.03 5.59 7.80
C VAL A 402 -4.05 4.49 8.12
N ALA A 403 -3.89 3.56 7.19
CA ALA A 403 -2.78 2.64 7.15
C ALA A 403 -1.59 3.36 6.47
N TYR A 404 -0.47 3.46 7.19
CA TYR A 404 0.66 4.30 6.79
C TYR A 404 1.97 3.50 6.77
N TYR A 405 1.92 2.35 6.14
CA TYR A 405 3.04 1.39 6.02
C TYR A 405 3.89 1.31 7.30
N GLN A 406 5.21 1.55 7.23
CA GLN A 406 6.15 1.46 8.36
C GLN A 406 5.81 2.41 9.51
N ASP A 407 5.11 3.50 9.24
CA ASP A 407 4.66 4.42 10.29
C ASP A 407 3.37 3.93 10.98
N GLY A 408 2.83 2.78 10.56
CA GLY A 408 1.74 2.07 11.22
C GLY A 408 0.37 2.73 11.02
N VAL A 409 -0.44 2.73 12.08
CA VAL A 409 -1.81 3.27 12.03
C VAL A 409 -1.82 4.71 12.50
N ARG A 410 -2.46 5.59 11.72
CA ARG A 410 -2.65 7.01 12.04
C ARG A 410 -4.12 7.35 12.12
N VAL A 411 -4.52 8.10 13.13
CA VAL A 411 -5.87 8.69 13.26
C VAL A 411 -5.74 10.19 13.20
N ILE A 412 -6.34 10.78 12.18
CA ILE A 412 -6.25 12.22 11.89
C ILE A 412 -7.60 12.86 12.15
N ASP A 413 -7.64 13.86 13.03
CA ASP A 413 -8.83 14.66 13.29
C ASP A 413 -8.98 15.71 12.17
N LEU A 414 -10.13 15.67 11.51
CA LEU A 414 -10.56 16.55 10.43
C LEU A 414 -11.77 17.41 10.85
N ALA A 415 -11.97 17.66 12.14
CA ALA A 415 -13.05 18.55 12.60
C ALA A 415 -12.96 19.92 11.89
N ASP A 416 -11.74 20.40 11.64
CA ASP A 416 -11.42 21.41 10.62
C ASP A 416 -10.69 20.71 9.45
N PRO A 417 -11.37 20.47 8.33
CA PRO A 417 -10.76 19.76 7.21
C PRO A 417 -9.65 20.56 6.51
N THR A 418 -9.49 21.85 6.81
CA THR A 418 -8.40 22.68 6.28
C THR A 418 -7.17 22.69 7.15
N ALA A 419 -7.24 22.08 8.35
CA ALA A 419 -6.16 22.00 9.31
C ALA A 419 -6.14 20.61 9.99
N PRO A 420 -5.85 19.53 9.24
CA PRO A 420 -5.77 18.16 9.78
C PRO A 420 -4.75 18.06 10.91
N VAL A 421 -5.09 17.34 11.99
CA VAL A 421 -4.18 17.14 13.14
C VAL A 421 -4.11 15.67 13.55
N LEU A 422 -2.94 15.22 13.95
CA LEU A 422 -2.77 13.87 14.50
C LEU A 422 -3.52 13.76 15.83
N ALA A 423 -4.45 12.80 15.91
CA ALA A 423 -5.24 12.51 17.09
C ALA A 423 -4.71 11.30 17.88
N ALA A 424 -4.28 10.25 17.16
CA ALA A 424 -3.76 9.05 17.76
C ALA A 424 -2.90 8.28 16.74
N TYR A 425 -1.99 7.42 17.24
CA TYR A 425 -1.19 6.55 16.38
C TYR A 425 -0.72 5.29 17.12
N HIS A 426 -0.32 4.29 16.32
CA HIS A 426 0.40 3.11 16.79
C HIS A 426 1.35 2.62 15.69
N HIS A 427 2.63 2.49 16.00
CA HIS A 427 3.62 1.89 15.11
C HIS A 427 3.41 0.38 15.08
N THR A 428 3.18 -0.19 13.92
CA THR A 428 2.96 -1.63 13.74
C THR A 428 4.21 -2.34 13.23
N TRP A 429 5.04 -1.62 12.48
CA TRP A 429 6.27 -2.15 11.93
C TRP A 429 7.42 -2.10 12.95
N ASP A 430 8.16 -3.21 13.05
CA ASP A 430 9.24 -3.34 14.02
C ASP A 430 10.58 -2.90 13.42
N LEU A 431 11.29 -2.01 14.14
CA LEU A 431 12.56 -1.45 13.69
C LEU A 431 13.71 -2.48 13.61
N GLU A 432 13.62 -3.61 14.33
CA GLU A 432 14.66 -4.64 14.37
C GLU A 432 14.33 -5.82 13.44
N THR A 433 13.06 -6.23 13.42
CA THR A 433 12.64 -7.49 12.77
C THR A 433 11.66 -7.28 11.62
N GLY A 434 11.10 -6.08 11.43
CA GLY A 434 10.20 -5.78 10.31
C GLY A 434 10.89 -5.96 8.97
N SER A 435 10.15 -6.31 7.93
CA SER A 435 10.71 -6.48 6.59
C SER A 435 11.23 -5.16 6.01
N SER A 436 12.17 -5.23 5.10
CA SER A 436 12.83 -4.06 4.51
C SER A 436 12.17 -3.58 3.21
N PHE A 437 11.03 -4.13 2.88
CA PHE A 437 10.26 -3.70 1.70
C PHE A 437 9.57 -2.36 1.91
N GLY A 438 9.58 -1.51 0.90
CA GLY A 438 8.98 -0.17 0.96
C GLY A 438 7.50 -0.15 1.32
N PHE A 439 6.79 -1.24 1.08
CA PHE A 439 5.37 -1.43 1.38
C PHE A 439 5.09 -2.32 2.59
N SER A 440 6.01 -2.37 3.57
CA SER A 440 5.84 -3.17 4.78
C SER A 440 5.12 -2.41 5.89
N GLY A 441 4.43 -3.15 6.77
CA GLY A 441 3.68 -2.60 7.89
C GLY A 441 2.17 -2.50 7.62
N ALA A 442 1.53 -1.46 8.14
CA ALA A 442 0.08 -1.30 8.01
C ALA A 442 -0.32 -0.96 6.56
N ILE A 443 -1.17 -1.78 5.96
CA ILE A 443 -1.57 -1.67 4.55
C ILE A 443 -3.08 -1.52 4.37
N GLY A 444 -3.90 -2.41 4.96
CA GLY A 444 -5.35 -2.37 4.89
C GLY A 444 -5.99 -1.92 6.20
N ILE A 445 -7.13 -1.21 6.14
CA ILE A 445 -7.79 -0.70 7.34
C ILE A 445 -9.31 -0.71 7.20
N GLN A 446 -9.98 -1.14 8.26
CA GLN A 446 -11.41 -0.97 8.43
C GLN A 446 -11.73 -0.55 9.87
N VAL A 447 -12.64 0.37 10.01
CA VAL A 447 -13.23 0.75 11.30
C VAL A 447 -14.67 0.25 11.35
N ASP A 448 -15.05 -0.41 12.45
CA ASP A 448 -16.45 -0.66 12.74
C ASP A 448 -17.03 0.52 13.56
N PRO A 449 -17.89 1.35 12.97
CA PRO A 449 -18.41 2.52 13.67
C PRO A 449 -19.30 2.17 14.89
N ALA A 450 -19.81 0.94 14.97
CA ALA A 450 -20.69 0.51 16.05
C ALA A 450 -19.92 0.14 17.33
N SER A 451 -18.79 -0.54 17.17
CA SER A 451 -17.92 -0.95 18.31
C SER A 451 -16.76 0.02 18.55
N GLY A 452 -16.40 0.83 17.55
CA GLY A 452 -15.19 1.66 17.55
C GLY A 452 -13.89 0.87 17.42
N LEU A 453 -13.97 -0.42 17.05
CA LEU A 453 -12.80 -1.23 16.80
C LEU A 453 -12.22 -0.91 15.41
N ILE A 454 -10.89 -0.90 15.36
CA ILE A 454 -10.10 -0.65 14.16
C ILE A 454 -9.39 -1.95 13.82
N TYR A 455 -9.63 -2.45 12.63
CA TYR A 455 -9.03 -3.67 12.11
C TYR A 455 -8.02 -3.29 11.03
N VAL A 456 -6.81 -3.80 11.15
CA VAL A 456 -5.71 -3.45 10.25
C VAL A 456 -5.10 -4.72 9.70
N ALA A 457 -4.99 -4.80 8.38
CA ALA A 457 -4.12 -5.76 7.73
C ALA A 457 -2.71 -5.19 7.73
N ASP A 458 -1.77 -5.95 8.26
CA ASP A 458 -0.36 -5.62 8.32
C ASP A 458 0.44 -6.68 7.58
N THR A 459 1.36 -6.27 6.72
CA THR A 459 2.09 -7.20 5.86
C THR A 459 2.93 -8.20 6.65
N ASP A 460 3.52 -7.75 7.75
CA ASP A 460 4.44 -8.54 8.55
C ASP A 460 3.75 -9.30 9.68
N ARG A 461 2.64 -8.75 10.20
CA ARG A 461 2.00 -9.21 11.44
C ARG A 461 0.64 -9.87 11.23
N GLY A 462 -0.02 -9.64 10.09
CA GLY A 462 -1.34 -10.21 9.81
C GLY A 462 -2.49 -9.28 10.20
N LEU A 463 -3.45 -9.74 10.99
CA LEU A 463 -4.59 -8.93 11.46
C LEU A 463 -4.28 -8.33 12.83
N LEU A 464 -4.33 -7.01 12.92
CA LEU A 464 -4.22 -6.26 14.17
C LEU A 464 -5.57 -5.62 14.52
N ILE A 465 -5.95 -5.66 15.79
CA ILE A 465 -7.19 -5.07 16.29
C ILE A 465 -6.86 -3.98 17.29
N PHE A 466 -7.32 -2.76 17.03
CA PHE A 466 -7.06 -1.61 17.89
C PHE A 466 -8.34 -0.98 18.43
N ARG A 467 -8.17 -0.19 19.46
CA ARG A 467 -9.19 0.69 20.04
C ARG A 467 -8.58 2.06 20.36
N GLU A 468 -9.34 3.13 20.10
CA GLU A 468 -8.99 4.44 20.63
C GLU A 468 -9.17 4.49 22.14
N THR A 469 -8.23 5.15 22.83
CA THR A 469 -8.24 5.30 24.30
C THR A 469 -8.65 6.70 24.76
N ARG A 470 -8.93 7.62 23.80
CA ARG A 470 -9.29 9.02 24.06
C ARG A 470 -10.56 9.41 23.32
#